data_28d3b318560cc2af7b9c4978eed87557
#
_entry.id   28d3b318560cc2af7b9c4978eed87557
#
_cell.length_a   1.000
_cell.length_b   1.000
_cell.length_c   1.000
_cell.angle_alpha   90.00
_cell.angle_beta   90.00
_cell.angle_gamma   90.00
#
_symmetry.space_group_name_H-M   'P 1'
#
loop_
_entity.id
_entity.type
_entity.pdbx_description
1 polymer ?
#
loop_
_entity_poly.entity_id
_entity_poly.type
_entity_poly.pdbx_seq_one_letter_code
_entity_poly.pdbx_strand_id
1 'polypeptide(L)'
;NVRENLTLPLLLDGRNVNKNQLEQLAQILGIQDRMNHLPHQLSGGQQQRVSIGRALITSPALLLADEPTGNLDSKNSAEVMALLRYFHEKKGQTLLVITHDERIACQADRLITVEDGHIAQDEAVRP
;
A
#
# COMPACT_ATOMS: atom_id res chain seq x y z
N ASN A 1 0.43 14.35 12.41
CA ASN A 1 -0.75 14.30 11.53
C ASN A 1 -0.44 13.50 10.25
N VAL A 2 -1.43 13.37 9.37
CA VAL A 2 -1.29 12.64 8.11
C VAL A 2 -0.17 13.20 7.23
N ARG A 3 -0.12 14.52 7.06
CA ARG A 3 0.93 15.18 6.26
C ARG A 3 2.34 14.83 6.77
N GLU A 4 2.54 14.91 8.07
CA GLU A 4 3.82 14.57 8.71
C GLU A 4 4.19 13.11 8.50
N ASN A 5 3.23 12.20 8.65
CA ASN A 5 3.43 10.78 8.40
C ASN A 5 3.83 10.49 6.95
N LEU A 6 3.15 11.09 5.98
CA LEU A 6 3.44 10.90 4.56
C LEU A 6 4.82 11.42 4.18
N THR A 7 5.25 12.55 4.73
CA THR A 7 6.51 13.21 4.35
C THR A 7 7.71 12.71 5.14
N LEU A 8 7.51 12.03 6.27
CA LEU A 8 8.56 11.58 7.15
C LEU A 8 9.69 10.81 6.44
N PRO A 9 9.42 9.83 5.56
CA PRO A 9 10.49 9.11 4.87
C PRO A 9 11.39 10.01 4.02
N LEU A 10 10.82 11.02 3.36
CA LEU A 10 11.59 11.99 2.57
C LEU A 10 12.49 12.84 3.47
N LEU A 11 11.95 13.30 4.60
CA LEU A 11 12.72 14.12 5.55
C LEU A 11 13.86 13.33 6.18
N LEU A 12 13.64 12.06 6.53
CA LEU A 12 14.68 11.18 7.06
C LEU A 12 15.78 10.89 6.04
N ASP A 13 15.43 10.88 4.75
CA ASP A 13 16.38 10.67 3.64
C ASP A 13 17.06 12.00 3.18
N GLY A 14 16.79 13.09 3.87
CA GLY A 14 17.33 14.41 3.52
C GLY A 14 16.79 15.00 2.22
N ARG A 15 15.67 14.49 1.74
CA ARG A 15 15.03 14.93 0.48
C ARG A 15 14.00 16.02 0.76
N ASN A 16 13.87 16.92 -0.19
CA ASN A 16 12.84 17.95 -0.13
C ASN A 16 11.46 17.38 -0.51
N VAL A 17 10.42 17.90 0.16
CA VAL A 17 9.04 17.55 -0.14
C VAL A 17 8.58 18.36 -1.36
N ASN A 18 8.19 17.65 -2.43
CA ASN A 18 7.52 18.27 -3.56
C ASN A 18 6.02 18.39 -3.24
N LYS A 19 5.55 19.62 -3.10
CA LYS A 19 4.15 19.90 -2.71
C LYS A 19 3.14 19.30 -3.70
N ASN A 20 3.40 19.42 -5.00
CA ASN A 20 2.50 18.89 -6.02
C ASN A 20 2.43 17.36 -5.98
N GLN A 21 3.57 16.71 -5.81
CA GLN A 21 3.64 15.25 -5.67
C GLN A 21 2.86 14.78 -4.43
N LEU A 22 3.01 15.48 -3.32
CA LEU A 22 2.29 15.18 -2.08
C LEU A 22 0.78 15.34 -2.26
N GLU A 23 0.34 16.41 -2.89
CA GLU A 23 -1.08 16.65 -3.17
C GLU A 23 -1.68 15.60 -4.10
N GLN A 24 -0.96 15.23 -5.16
CA GLN A 24 -1.39 14.17 -6.08
C GLN A 24 -1.49 12.82 -5.36
N LEU A 25 -0.51 12.48 -4.54
CA LEU A 25 -0.55 11.25 -3.75
C LEU A 25 -1.74 11.24 -2.79
N ALA A 26 -1.96 12.33 -2.06
CA ALA A 26 -3.10 12.46 -1.14
C ALA A 26 -4.44 12.30 -1.86
N GLN A 27 -4.55 12.82 -3.07
CA GLN A 27 -5.75 12.68 -3.89
C GLN A 27 -5.97 11.23 -4.33
N ILE A 28 -4.93 10.56 -4.80
CA ILE A 28 -5.00 9.14 -5.20
C ILE A 28 -5.39 8.26 -4.00
N LEU A 29 -4.85 8.55 -2.83
CA LEU A 29 -5.15 7.85 -1.59
C LEU A 29 -6.55 8.19 -1.03
N GLY A 30 -7.21 9.24 -1.55
CA GLY A 30 -8.52 9.67 -1.06
C GLY A 30 -8.51 10.27 0.34
N ILE A 31 -7.41 10.89 0.74
CA ILE A 31 -7.21 11.48 2.08
C ILE A 31 -6.85 12.98 2.03
N GLN A 32 -7.07 13.65 0.91
CA GLN A 32 -6.69 15.06 0.72
C GLN A 32 -7.37 16.01 1.71
N ASP A 33 -8.55 15.66 2.19
CA ASP A 33 -9.32 16.44 3.21
C ASP A 33 -9.00 15.99 4.65
N ARG A 34 -8.06 15.06 4.84
CA ARG A 34 -7.66 14.50 6.14
C ARG A 34 -6.21 14.81 6.51
N MET A 35 -5.53 15.64 5.75
CA MET A 35 -4.07 15.86 5.87
C MET A 35 -3.64 16.41 7.23
N ASN A 36 -4.51 17.12 7.94
CA ASN A 36 -4.23 17.66 9.27
C ASN A 36 -4.79 16.79 10.41
N HIS A 37 -5.43 15.66 10.10
CA HIS A 37 -5.98 14.76 11.12
C HIS A 37 -4.87 13.95 11.80
N LEU A 38 -5.10 13.62 13.06
CA LEU A 38 -4.27 12.70 13.83
C LEU A 38 -4.71 11.25 13.58
N PRO A 39 -3.85 10.25 13.82
CA PRO A 39 -4.20 8.84 13.55
C PRO A 39 -5.49 8.37 14.17
N HIS A 40 -5.79 8.78 15.41
CA HIS A 40 -7.02 8.38 16.11
C HIS A 40 -8.30 9.01 15.51
N GLN A 41 -8.17 10.00 14.64
CA GLN A 41 -9.28 10.65 13.93
C GLN A 41 -9.57 9.98 12.58
N LEU A 42 -8.83 8.94 12.24
CA LEU A 42 -8.96 8.22 10.99
C LEU A 42 -9.62 6.85 11.19
N SER A 43 -10.39 6.39 10.19
CA SER A 43 -10.86 5.01 10.14
C SER A 43 -9.68 4.05 9.91
N GLY A 44 -9.90 2.76 10.15
CA GLY A 44 -8.88 1.73 9.88
C GLY A 44 -8.42 1.73 8.42
N GLY A 45 -9.36 1.87 7.48
CA GLY A 45 -9.03 1.98 6.05
C GLY A 45 -8.23 3.22 5.70
N GLN A 46 -8.56 4.36 6.31
CA GLN A 46 -7.81 5.60 6.13
C GLN A 46 -6.40 5.50 6.70
N GLN A 47 -6.23 4.90 7.89
CA GLN A 47 -4.92 4.64 8.48
C GLN A 47 -4.07 3.75 7.58
N GLN A 48 -4.66 2.71 7.00
CA GLN A 48 -3.96 1.81 6.07
C GLN A 48 -3.52 2.56 4.80
N ARG A 49 -4.36 3.43 4.25
CA ARG A 49 -4.00 4.27 3.10
C ARG A 49 -2.86 5.23 3.41
N VAL A 50 -2.83 5.81 4.61
CA VAL A 50 -1.69 6.64 5.06
C VAL A 50 -0.41 5.81 5.13
N SER A 51 -0.46 4.59 5.65
CA SER A 51 0.69 3.69 5.70
C SER A 51 1.21 3.35 4.31
N ILE A 52 0.32 3.06 3.37
CA ILE A 52 0.66 2.82 1.96
C ILE A 52 1.30 4.07 1.35
N GLY A 53 0.70 5.24 1.56
CA GLY A 53 1.23 6.50 1.06
C GLY A 53 2.61 6.82 1.60
N ARG A 54 2.86 6.56 2.88
CA ARG A 54 4.17 6.71 3.49
C ARG A 54 5.23 5.82 2.82
N ALA A 55 4.87 4.60 2.46
CA ALA A 55 5.77 3.72 1.72
C ALA A 55 5.99 4.19 0.27
N LEU A 56 4.98 4.79 -0.36
CA LEU A 56 5.00 5.18 -1.77
C LEU A 56 5.63 6.55 -2.04
N ILE A 57 5.72 7.42 -1.04
CA ILE A 57 6.18 8.81 -1.25
C ILE A 57 7.61 8.88 -1.81
N THR A 58 8.44 7.88 -1.52
CA THR A 58 9.81 7.76 -2.02
C THR A 58 9.89 7.18 -3.43
N SER A 59 8.77 6.82 -4.04
CA SER A 59 8.69 6.15 -5.35
C SER A 59 9.56 4.88 -5.43
N PRO A 60 9.36 3.91 -4.54
CA PRO A 60 10.19 2.71 -4.50
C PRO A 60 9.92 1.81 -5.72
N ALA A 61 10.94 1.05 -6.15
CA ALA A 61 10.79 0.03 -7.18
C ALA A 61 10.01 -1.20 -6.69
N LEU A 62 10.15 -1.52 -5.41
CA LEU A 62 9.50 -2.66 -4.76
C LEU A 62 8.73 -2.19 -3.53
N LEU A 63 7.47 -2.55 -3.46
CA LEU A 63 6.60 -2.33 -2.31
C LEU A 63 6.29 -3.67 -1.64
N LEU A 64 6.56 -3.75 -0.33
CA LEU A 64 6.28 -4.92 0.49
C LEU A 64 5.03 -4.65 1.33
N ALA A 65 4.04 -5.53 1.26
CA ALA A 65 2.81 -5.41 2.03
C ALA A 65 2.57 -6.72 2.79
N ASP A 66 2.64 -6.65 4.11
CA ASP A 66 2.40 -7.77 5.00
C ASP A 66 0.98 -7.68 5.56
N GLU A 67 0.12 -8.61 5.15
CA GLU A 67 -1.30 -8.66 5.53
C GLU A 67 -2.01 -7.30 5.39
N PRO A 68 -1.98 -6.66 4.21
CA PRO A 68 -2.43 -5.27 4.05
C PRO A 68 -3.92 -5.07 4.33
N THR A 69 -4.70 -6.14 4.38
CA THR A 69 -6.17 -6.10 4.61
C THR A 69 -6.59 -6.82 5.88
N GLY A 70 -5.66 -7.25 6.73
CA GLY A 70 -5.91 -8.17 7.85
C GLY A 70 -6.91 -7.70 8.89
N ASN A 71 -7.04 -6.39 9.11
CA ASN A 71 -7.93 -5.79 10.11
C ASN A 71 -9.04 -4.94 9.47
N LEU A 72 -9.31 -5.12 8.20
CA LEU A 72 -10.28 -4.32 7.45
C LEU A 72 -11.52 -5.13 7.11
N ASP A 73 -12.67 -4.44 7.02
CA ASP A 73 -13.88 -5.03 6.47
C ASP A 73 -13.76 -5.28 4.95
N SER A 74 -14.73 -5.94 4.35
CA SER A 74 -14.70 -6.33 2.94
C SER A 74 -14.60 -5.13 2.00
N LYS A 75 -15.30 -4.03 2.31
CA LYS A 75 -15.28 -2.81 1.49
C LYS A 75 -13.91 -2.14 1.53
N ASN A 76 -13.37 -1.91 2.72
CA ASN A 76 -12.06 -1.29 2.89
C ASN A 76 -10.94 -2.19 2.34
N SER A 77 -11.05 -3.50 2.51
CA SER A 77 -10.12 -4.46 1.91
C SER A 77 -10.07 -4.35 0.39
N ALA A 78 -11.24 -4.30 -0.27
CA ALA A 78 -11.33 -4.14 -1.71
C ALA A 78 -10.72 -2.82 -2.18
N GLU A 79 -10.97 -1.73 -1.46
CA GLU A 79 -10.42 -0.41 -1.77
C GLU A 79 -8.89 -0.37 -1.63
N VAL A 80 -8.35 -0.96 -0.57
CA VAL A 80 -6.88 -1.06 -0.37
C VAL A 80 -6.24 -1.89 -1.46
N MET A 81 -6.80 -3.03 -1.82
CA MET A 81 -6.26 -3.87 -2.90
C MET A 81 -6.34 -3.18 -4.26
N ALA A 82 -7.43 -2.46 -4.54
CA ALA A 82 -7.55 -1.67 -5.77
C ALA A 82 -6.48 -0.57 -5.83
N LEU A 83 -6.18 0.07 -4.71
CA LEU A 83 -5.14 1.09 -4.61
C LEU A 83 -3.74 0.50 -4.88
N LEU A 84 -3.41 -0.63 -4.26
CA LEU A 84 -2.13 -1.32 -4.48
C LEU A 84 -1.99 -1.75 -5.94
N ARG A 85 -3.04 -2.29 -6.55
CA ARG A 85 -3.05 -2.67 -7.96
C ARG A 85 -2.88 -1.46 -8.87
N TYR A 86 -3.50 -0.34 -8.54
CA TYR A 86 -3.33 0.92 -9.29
C TYR A 86 -1.85 1.32 -9.37
N PHE A 87 -1.13 1.31 -8.26
CA PHE A 87 0.29 1.64 -8.24
C PHE A 87 1.14 0.64 -9.02
N HIS A 88 0.82 -0.64 -8.93
CA HIS A 88 1.49 -1.66 -9.73
C HIS A 88 1.28 -1.44 -11.24
N GLU A 89 0.04 -1.25 -11.68
CA GLU A 89 -0.30 -1.14 -13.11
C GLU A 89 0.08 0.21 -13.72
N LYS A 90 -0.14 1.30 -13.01
CA LYS A 90 0.04 2.67 -13.53
C LYS A 90 1.41 3.27 -13.26
N LYS A 91 2.06 2.88 -12.19
CA LYS A 91 3.37 3.40 -11.78
C LYS A 91 4.50 2.40 -12.00
N GLY A 92 4.22 1.20 -12.47
CA GLY A 92 5.22 0.17 -12.76
C GLY A 92 5.93 -0.38 -11.53
N GLN A 93 5.35 -0.25 -10.34
CA GLN A 93 5.95 -0.74 -9.11
C GLN A 93 5.76 -2.25 -8.99
N THR A 94 6.79 -2.95 -8.54
CA THR A 94 6.67 -4.35 -8.15
C THR A 94 6.04 -4.42 -6.76
N LEU A 95 5.01 -5.23 -6.62
CA LEU A 95 4.28 -5.41 -5.38
C LEU A 95 4.44 -6.84 -4.88
N LEU A 96 4.96 -7.01 -3.67
CA LEU A 96 4.99 -8.29 -2.98
C LEU A 96 4.04 -8.24 -1.79
N VAL A 97 2.99 -9.06 -1.85
CA VAL A 97 1.97 -9.15 -0.80
C VAL A 97 2.11 -10.47 -0.07
N ILE A 98 2.17 -10.41 1.25
CA ILE A 98 2.11 -11.58 2.13
C ILE A 98 0.69 -11.65 2.68
N THR A 99 0.01 -12.76 2.46
CA THR A 99 -1.36 -12.95 2.93
C THR A 99 -1.68 -14.44 3.13
N HIS A 100 -2.60 -14.73 4.04
CA HIS A 100 -3.22 -16.04 4.19
C HIS A 100 -4.65 -16.08 3.60
N ASP A 101 -5.12 -14.97 3.04
CA ASP A 101 -6.43 -14.88 2.37
C ASP A 101 -6.30 -15.26 0.90
N GLU A 102 -6.86 -16.40 0.54
CA GLU A 102 -6.83 -16.93 -0.84
C GLU A 102 -7.45 -15.96 -1.86
N ARG A 103 -8.46 -15.20 -1.45
CA ARG A 103 -9.12 -14.22 -2.33
C ARG A 103 -8.18 -13.08 -2.71
N ILE A 104 -7.30 -12.71 -1.79
CA ILE A 104 -6.25 -11.71 -2.05
C ILE A 104 -5.15 -12.34 -2.91
N ALA A 105 -4.70 -13.53 -2.54
CA ALA A 105 -3.63 -14.26 -3.25
C ALA A 105 -3.97 -14.47 -4.74
N CYS A 106 -5.21 -14.85 -5.05
CA CYS A 106 -5.67 -15.07 -6.43
C CYS A 106 -5.70 -13.81 -7.30
N GLN A 107 -5.54 -12.62 -6.73
CA GLN A 107 -5.44 -11.38 -7.49
C GLN A 107 -4.04 -11.09 -8.03
N ALA A 108 -3.04 -11.83 -7.58
CA ALA A 108 -1.66 -11.66 -8.00
C ALA A 108 -1.42 -12.22 -9.41
N ASP A 109 -0.35 -11.75 -10.04
CA ASP A 109 0.11 -12.30 -11.32
C ASP A 109 0.90 -13.59 -11.11
N ARG A 110 1.58 -13.71 -9.97
CA ARG A 110 2.36 -14.88 -9.56
C ARG A 110 2.07 -15.21 -8.10
N LEU A 111 1.86 -16.47 -7.81
CA LEU A 111 1.58 -16.98 -6.49
C LEU A 111 2.70 -17.90 -6.02
N ILE A 112 3.24 -17.60 -4.85
CA ILE A 112 4.25 -18.44 -4.18
C ILE A 112 3.65 -18.92 -2.87
N THR A 113 3.54 -20.24 -2.72
CA THR A 113 3.07 -20.85 -1.47
C THR A 113 4.26 -21.31 -0.65
N VAL A 114 4.28 -20.89 0.62
CA VAL A 114 5.34 -21.25 1.57
C VAL A 114 4.77 -22.14 2.65
N GLU A 115 5.41 -23.29 2.89
CA GLU A 115 5.08 -24.23 3.95
C GLU A 115 6.34 -24.66 4.70
N ASP A 116 6.31 -24.59 6.03
CA ASP A 116 7.45 -25.00 6.90
C ASP A 116 8.80 -24.37 6.49
N GLY A 117 8.76 -23.10 6.06
CA GLY A 117 9.97 -22.37 5.65
C GLY A 117 10.49 -22.73 4.23
N HIS A 118 9.74 -23.53 3.48
CA HIS A 118 10.08 -23.94 2.12
C HIS A 118 9.03 -23.49 1.11
N ILE A 119 9.46 -23.21 -0.12
CA ILE A 119 8.55 -22.95 -1.23
C ILE A 119 7.90 -24.27 -1.65
N ALA A 120 6.58 -24.38 -1.42
CA ALA A 120 5.78 -25.55 -1.80
C ALA A 120 5.30 -25.46 -3.24
N GLN A 121 4.90 -24.26 -3.68
CA GLN A 121 4.42 -23.99 -5.04
C GLN A 121 4.88 -22.62 -5.51
N ASP A 122 5.10 -22.51 -6.82
CA ASP A 122 5.44 -21.24 -7.50
C ASP A 122 4.80 -21.29 -8.87
N GLU A 123 3.74 -20.51 -9.06
CA GLU A 123 2.93 -20.57 -10.27
C GLU A 123 2.52 -19.17 -10.76
N ALA A 124 2.47 -19.00 -12.07
CA ALA A 124 1.89 -17.83 -12.70
C ALA A 124 0.37 -17.98 -12.70
N VAL A 125 -0.34 -17.04 -12.08
CA VAL A 125 -1.80 -17.00 -12.03
C VAL A 125 -2.35 -16.31 -13.28
N ARG A 126 -1.60 -15.33 -13.78
CA ARG A 126 -1.92 -14.58 -15.01
C ARG A 126 -0.73 -14.61 -15.96
N PRO A 127 -0.99 -14.82 -17.25
CA PRO A 127 0.07 -14.78 -18.25
C PRO A 127 0.68 -13.39 -18.44
#